data_4b1512c6b126dd8a30eb3d188728945c
#
_entry.id   4b1512c6b126dd8a30eb3d188728945c
#
_cell.length_a   1.000
_cell.length_b   1.000
_cell.length_c   1.000
_cell.angle_alpha   90.00
_cell.angle_beta   90.00
_cell.angle_gamma   90.00
#
_symmetry.space_group_name_H-M   'P 1'
#
loop_
_entity.id
_entity.type
_entity.pdbx_description
1 polymer ?
#
loop_
_entity_poly.entity_id
_entity_poly.type
_entity_poly.pdbx_seq_one_letter_code
_entity_poly.pdbx_strand_id
1 'polypeptide(L)'
;MRSYRTLFRTPEYTPFLLSFAAFAAAQTIGGLALGTLVLRATGSPLLSAVSMFGPQLAQLAGATFLLSGADRLPPRAILSGIALAFAAGTTVLALPGLPVRAVFAVLLLQGLVASLGGGVRGGLLNDILTKDGYVLGRSVYNMLWGLTQMAGFATGGALLALLPPPACLLLAAALYLLAALVTRLGLTARPPRSAGRPSISATWRTNALLWSSRPRRLTYLGLWVPNGLVVGSDSLYVSYAPGAAGTLYACGALGMFVGDMAVGRLVPPSVRRRIATPLRLLLAVPYLCFVLRPAVALSAVAVTVASVGFAAGLVLQERLMSLTPDDLAGHALGLHATGMAALQGVGAALAGTLAQLTSPATAMTLMAAGSVTSTVSLAVLGRQEERRSAAPGPHPGGLSEPAAAD
;
A
#
# COMPACT_ATOMS: atom_id res chain seq x y z
N MET A 1 -14.13 -24.29 5.53
CA MET A 1 -12.67 -24.54 5.39
C MET A 1 -11.96 -23.90 6.58
N ARG A 2 -11.44 -24.69 7.53
CA ARG A 2 -10.80 -24.19 8.76
C ARG A 2 -9.28 -24.48 8.80
N SER A 3 -8.68 -24.96 7.70
CA SER A 3 -7.27 -25.37 7.65
C SER A 3 -6.57 -24.79 6.43
N TYR A 4 -5.34 -24.32 6.60
CA TYR A 4 -4.44 -23.90 5.50
C TYR A 4 -4.28 -25.00 4.44
N ARG A 5 -4.16 -26.28 4.86
CA ARG A 5 -4.03 -27.42 3.94
C ARG A 5 -5.21 -27.55 3.00
N THR A 6 -6.42 -27.32 3.48
CA THR A 6 -7.66 -27.37 2.66
C THR A 6 -7.72 -26.19 1.71
N LEU A 7 -7.25 -25.00 2.16
CA LEU A 7 -7.20 -23.79 1.35
C LEU A 7 -6.28 -23.97 0.13
N PHE A 8 -5.05 -24.46 0.34
CA PHE A 8 -4.09 -24.68 -0.75
C PHE A 8 -4.43 -25.87 -1.65
N ARG A 9 -5.36 -26.76 -1.25
CA ARG A 9 -5.94 -27.80 -2.09
C ARG A 9 -7.11 -27.30 -2.95
N THR A 10 -7.59 -26.08 -2.70
CA THR A 10 -8.65 -25.50 -3.53
C THR A 10 -8.09 -25.25 -4.93
N PRO A 11 -8.72 -25.79 -5.98
CA PRO A 11 -8.31 -25.53 -7.35
C PRO A 11 -8.22 -24.04 -7.62
N GLU A 12 -7.25 -23.60 -8.40
CA GLU A 12 -7.01 -22.21 -8.81
C GLU A 12 -6.49 -21.26 -7.71
N TYR A 13 -6.60 -21.60 -6.42
CA TYR A 13 -6.14 -20.69 -5.36
C TYR A 13 -4.62 -20.50 -5.39
N THR A 14 -3.87 -21.59 -5.54
CA THR A 14 -2.39 -21.51 -5.65
C THR A 14 -1.93 -20.77 -6.91
N PRO A 15 -2.44 -21.07 -8.13
CA PRO A 15 -2.14 -20.26 -9.32
C PRO A 15 -2.52 -18.78 -9.17
N PHE A 16 -3.65 -18.47 -8.54
CA PHE A 16 -4.05 -17.10 -8.25
C PHE A 16 -3.03 -16.37 -7.37
N LEU A 17 -2.55 -17.00 -6.29
CA LEU A 17 -1.55 -16.44 -5.41
C LEU A 17 -0.17 -16.27 -6.11
N LEU A 18 0.24 -17.29 -6.89
CA LEU A 18 1.52 -17.23 -7.62
C LEU A 18 1.54 -16.13 -8.68
N SER A 19 0.46 -15.98 -9.45
CA SER A 19 0.34 -14.91 -10.42
C SER A 19 0.40 -13.54 -9.77
N PHE A 20 -0.26 -13.40 -8.62
CA PHE A 20 -0.23 -12.17 -7.84
C PHE A 20 1.16 -11.86 -7.27
N ALA A 21 1.85 -12.86 -6.69
CA ALA A 21 3.20 -12.69 -6.16
C ALA A 21 4.21 -12.32 -7.26
N ALA A 22 4.16 -12.99 -8.41
CA ALA A 22 5.00 -12.66 -9.56
C ALA A 22 4.76 -11.21 -10.04
N PHE A 23 3.49 -10.80 -10.15
CA PHE A 23 3.13 -9.43 -10.54
C PHE A 23 3.62 -8.39 -9.53
N ALA A 24 3.46 -8.62 -8.23
CA ALA A 24 3.90 -7.71 -7.17
C ALA A 24 5.43 -7.61 -7.08
N ALA A 25 6.14 -8.73 -7.22
CA ALA A 25 7.60 -8.74 -7.29
C ALA A 25 8.12 -7.96 -8.50
N ALA A 26 7.49 -8.14 -9.68
CA ALA A 26 7.80 -7.39 -10.88
C ALA A 26 7.63 -5.89 -10.69
N GLN A 27 6.52 -5.46 -10.04
CA GLN A 27 6.28 -4.05 -9.74
C GLN A 27 7.39 -3.46 -8.86
N THR A 28 7.80 -4.17 -7.82
CA THR A 28 8.80 -3.67 -6.88
C THR A 28 10.19 -3.58 -7.52
N ILE A 29 10.63 -4.66 -8.19
CA ILE A 29 11.92 -4.70 -8.89
C ILE A 29 11.95 -3.65 -10.02
N GLY A 30 10.89 -3.59 -10.83
CA GLY A 30 10.75 -2.64 -11.94
C GLY A 30 10.71 -1.19 -11.47
N GLY A 31 9.99 -0.90 -10.38
CA GLY A 31 9.93 0.43 -9.78
C GLY A 31 11.29 0.93 -9.32
N LEU A 32 12.05 0.10 -8.59
CA LEU A 32 13.42 0.42 -8.16
C LEU A 32 14.38 0.66 -9.34
N ALA A 33 14.33 -0.23 -10.33
CA ALA A 33 15.16 -0.12 -11.52
C ALA A 33 14.86 1.14 -12.32
N LEU A 34 13.57 1.46 -12.48
CA LEU A 34 13.13 2.64 -13.21
C LEU A 34 13.49 3.94 -12.46
N GLY A 35 13.27 3.99 -11.13
CA GLY A 35 13.68 5.13 -10.30
C GLY A 35 15.17 5.42 -10.44
N THR A 36 16.00 4.36 -10.43
CA THR A 36 17.45 4.46 -10.63
C THR A 36 17.80 4.95 -12.05
N LEU A 37 17.13 4.41 -13.08
CA LEU A 37 17.33 4.80 -14.46
C LEU A 37 16.98 6.28 -14.68
N VAL A 38 15.81 6.71 -14.22
CA VAL A 38 15.32 8.09 -14.35
C VAL A 38 16.24 9.05 -13.59
N LEU A 39 16.70 8.70 -12.38
CA LEU A 39 17.65 9.54 -11.64
C LEU A 39 18.96 9.72 -12.41
N ARG A 40 19.54 8.63 -12.96
CA ARG A 40 20.76 8.68 -13.75
C ARG A 40 20.61 9.50 -15.03
N ALA A 41 19.44 9.45 -15.66
CA ALA A 41 19.16 10.17 -16.90
C ALA A 41 18.86 11.66 -16.68
N THR A 42 18.27 12.04 -15.56
CA THR A 42 17.74 13.39 -15.34
C THR A 42 18.42 14.17 -14.20
N GLY A 43 19.10 13.47 -13.30
CA GLY A 43 19.60 14.06 -12.05
C GLY A 43 18.49 14.54 -11.09
N SER A 44 17.20 14.27 -11.40
CA SER A 44 16.05 14.77 -10.66
C SER A 44 15.52 13.76 -9.65
N PRO A 45 15.63 14.04 -8.32
CA PRO A 45 15.00 13.23 -7.29
C PRO A 45 13.47 13.17 -7.43
N LEU A 46 12.84 14.26 -7.87
CA LEU A 46 11.39 14.29 -8.10
C LEU A 46 10.96 13.30 -9.18
N LEU A 47 11.62 13.35 -10.35
CA LEU A 47 11.27 12.46 -11.45
C LEU A 47 11.56 10.99 -11.09
N SER A 48 12.63 10.72 -10.35
CA SER A 48 12.94 9.39 -9.81
C SER A 48 11.82 8.90 -8.87
N ALA A 49 11.45 9.67 -7.86
CA ALA A 49 10.41 9.30 -6.90
C ALA A 49 9.04 9.11 -7.58
N VAL A 50 8.67 10.01 -8.48
CA VAL A 50 7.40 9.91 -9.23
C VAL A 50 7.42 8.73 -10.21
N SER A 51 8.56 8.35 -10.77
CA SER A 51 8.62 7.16 -11.63
C SER A 51 8.39 5.85 -10.87
N MET A 52 8.78 5.78 -9.58
CA MET A 52 8.56 4.61 -8.72
C MET A 52 7.10 4.49 -8.25
N PHE A 53 6.48 5.60 -7.85
CA PHE A 53 5.17 5.62 -7.18
C PHE A 53 4.07 6.28 -8.02
N GLY A 54 4.39 6.92 -9.14
CA GLY A 54 3.44 7.59 -10.03
C GLY A 54 2.36 6.69 -10.61
N PRO A 55 2.63 5.43 -10.99
CA PRO A 55 1.61 4.50 -11.45
C PRO A 55 0.47 4.31 -10.45
N GLN A 56 0.73 4.43 -9.14
CA GLN A 56 -0.28 4.35 -8.09
C GLN A 56 -1.24 5.56 -8.12
N LEU A 57 -0.74 6.75 -8.40
CA LEU A 57 -1.58 7.94 -8.59
C LEU A 57 -2.43 7.83 -9.86
N ALA A 58 -1.85 7.34 -10.95
CA ALA A 58 -2.58 7.08 -12.19
C ALA A 58 -3.64 5.98 -12.01
N GLN A 59 -3.36 4.96 -11.21
CA GLN A 59 -4.32 3.92 -10.84
C GLN A 59 -5.51 4.50 -10.07
N LEU A 60 -5.30 5.46 -9.17
CA LEU A 60 -6.36 6.14 -8.44
C LEU A 60 -7.28 6.91 -9.41
N ALA A 61 -6.69 7.67 -10.34
CA ALA A 61 -7.45 8.36 -11.38
C ALA A 61 -8.22 7.35 -12.26
N GLY A 62 -7.56 6.28 -12.70
CA GLY A 62 -8.21 5.22 -13.48
C GLY A 62 -9.35 4.53 -12.75
N ALA A 63 -9.23 4.33 -11.44
CA ALA A 63 -10.29 3.74 -10.62
C ALA A 63 -11.57 4.56 -10.62
N THR A 64 -11.49 5.89 -10.74
CA THR A 64 -12.67 6.75 -10.83
C THR A 64 -13.37 6.69 -12.20
N PHE A 65 -12.64 6.45 -13.29
CA PHE A 65 -13.16 6.50 -14.65
C PHE A 65 -13.39 5.13 -15.30
N LEU A 66 -12.59 4.10 -14.97
CA LEU A 66 -12.54 2.83 -15.70
C LEU A 66 -13.18 1.64 -14.97
N LEU A 67 -13.52 1.77 -13.68
CA LEU A 67 -14.09 0.67 -12.88
C LEU A 67 -15.36 0.06 -13.50
N SER A 68 -16.17 0.86 -14.21
CA SER A 68 -17.40 0.38 -14.86
C SER A 68 -17.16 -0.55 -16.07
N GLY A 69 -15.94 -0.56 -16.62
CA GLY A 69 -15.54 -1.43 -17.74
C GLY A 69 -15.03 -2.81 -17.33
N ALA A 70 -14.46 -2.90 -16.14
CA ALA A 70 -13.78 -4.12 -15.67
C ALA A 70 -14.74 -5.32 -15.49
N ASP A 71 -15.99 -5.09 -15.06
CA ASP A 71 -16.96 -6.15 -14.80
C ASP A 71 -17.59 -6.76 -16.07
N ARG A 72 -17.31 -6.16 -17.24
CA ARG A 72 -17.84 -6.61 -18.54
C ARG A 72 -16.94 -7.62 -19.25
N LEU A 73 -15.75 -7.84 -18.78
CA LEU A 73 -14.78 -8.75 -19.39
C LEU A 73 -14.51 -9.94 -18.47
N PRO A 74 -14.17 -11.12 -19.03
CA PRO A 74 -13.83 -12.30 -18.25
C PRO A 74 -12.64 -12.01 -17.31
N PRO A 75 -12.71 -12.35 -16.00
CA PRO A 75 -11.67 -12.05 -15.01
C PRO A 75 -10.27 -12.54 -15.42
N ARG A 76 -10.19 -13.73 -15.98
CA ARG A 76 -8.94 -14.30 -16.50
C ARG A 76 -8.33 -13.47 -17.63
N ALA A 77 -9.15 -12.99 -18.55
CA ALA A 77 -8.69 -12.16 -19.67
C ALA A 77 -8.17 -10.80 -19.19
N ILE A 78 -8.88 -10.17 -18.24
CA ILE A 78 -8.44 -8.89 -17.64
C ILE A 78 -7.10 -9.04 -16.94
N LEU A 79 -6.97 -10.02 -16.02
CA LEU A 79 -5.75 -10.17 -15.23
C LEU A 79 -4.55 -10.54 -16.11
N SER A 80 -4.72 -11.44 -17.09
CA SER A 80 -3.66 -11.75 -18.05
C SER A 80 -3.35 -10.57 -18.98
N GLY A 81 -4.35 -9.83 -19.42
CA GLY A 81 -4.19 -8.64 -20.25
C GLY A 81 -3.43 -7.51 -19.53
N ILE A 82 -3.75 -7.26 -18.26
CA ILE A 82 -3.00 -6.31 -17.41
C ILE A 82 -1.54 -6.72 -17.32
N ALA A 83 -1.26 -8.00 -17.01
CA ALA A 83 0.10 -8.50 -16.88
C ALA A 83 0.88 -8.40 -18.21
N LEU A 84 0.26 -8.69 -19.35
CA LEU A 84 0.86 -8.51 -20.67
C LEU A 84 1.12 -7.04 -21.01
N ALA A 85 0.19 -6.14 -20.69
CA ALA A 85 0.38 -4.70 -20.89
C ALA A 85 1.53 -4.16 -20.04
N PHE A 86 1.66 -4.65 -18.80
CA PHE A 86 2.80 -4.31 -17.94
C PHE A 86 4.11 -4.89 -18.48
N ALA A 87 4.13 -6.14 -18.95
CA ALA A 87 5.30 -6.74 -19.58
C ALA A 87 5.78 -5.92 -20.78
N ALA A 88 4.87 -5.61 -21.71
CA ALA A 88 5.17 -4.81 -22.89
C ALA A 88 5.67 -3.40 -22.54
N GLY A 89 4.93 -2.68 -21.66
CA GLY A 89 5.33 -1.35 -21.23
C GLY A 89 6.67 -1.35 -20.51
N THR A 90 6.94 -2.33 -19.63
CA THR A 90 8.22 -2.44 -18.92
C THR A 90 9.38 -2.80 -19.87
N THR A 91 9.12 -3.60 -20.90
CA THR A 91 10.11 -3.86 -21.97
C THR A 91 10.43 -2.58 -22.74
N VAL A 92 9.43 -1.78 -23.07
CA VAL A 92 9.63 -0.45 -23.69
C VAL A 92 10.48 0.45 -22.79
N LEU A 93 10.22 0.47 -21.48
CA LEU A 93 10.97 1.27 -20.51
C LEU A 93 12.45 0.82 -20.39
N ALA A 94 12.78 -0.40 -20.78
CA ALA A 94 14.16 -0.91 -20.81
C ALA A 94 14.96 -0.45 -22.05
N LEU A 95 14.31 0.14 -23.06
CA LEU A 95 14.96 0.59 -24.27
C LEU A 95 15.89 1.79 -23.98
N PRO A 96 17.09 1.81 -24.57
CA PRO A 96 18.03 2.92 -24.42
C PRO A 96 17.51 4.16 -25.13
N GLY A 97 17.78 5.36 -24.57
CA GLY A 97 17.45 6.63 -25.23
C GLY A 97 15.97 7.03 -25.19
N LEU A 98 15.15 6.35 -24.42
CA LEU A 98 13.73 6.71 -24.31
C LEU A 98 13.57 8.10 -23.66
N PRO A 99 12.88 9.07 -24.29
CA PRO A 99 12.69 10.39 -23.72
C PRO A 99 11.83 10.32 -22.46
N VAL A 100 12.14 11.15 -21.47
CA VAL A 100 11.49 11.15 -20.14
C VAL A 100 9.96 11.26 -20.25
N ARG A 101 9.44 12.09 -21.16
CA ARG A 101 7.99 12.19 -21.42
C ARG A 101 7.37 10.87 -21.87
N ALA A 102 8.07 10.05 -22.65
CA ALA A 102 7.58 8.74 -23.07
C ALA A 102 7.59 7.76 -21.88
N VAL A 103 8.60 7.82 -21.00
CA VAL A 103 8.61 7.06 -19.75
C VAL A 103 7.34 7.33 -18.95
N PHE A 104 7.02 8.61 -18.69
CA PHE A 104 5.83 8.97 -17.90
C PHE A 104 4.51 8.65 -18.63
N ALA A 105 4.47 8.71 -19.96
CA ALA A 105 3.31 8.27 -20.73
C ALA A 105 3.05 6.75 -20.56
N VAL A 106 4.10 5.92 -20.61
CA VAL A 106 3.99 4.48 -20.35
C VAL A 106 3.52 4.21 -18.91
N LEU A 107 4.09 4.92 -17.92
CA LEU A 107 3.70 4.77 -16.53
C LEU A 107 2.24 5.17 -16.27
N LEU A 108 1.78 6.25 -16.90
CA LEU A 108 0.38 6.67 -16.83
C LEU A 108 -0.53 5.60 -17.41
N LEU A 109 -0.22 5.06 -18.58
CA LEU A 109 -0.96 3.96 -19.21
C LEU A 109 -0.99 2.72 -18.32
N GLN A 110 0.16 2.30 -17.78
CA GLN A 110 0.22 1.17 -16.86
C GLN A 110 -0.64 1.41 -15.61
N GLY A 111 -0.59 2.59 -15.01
CA GLY A 111 -1.42 2.94 -13.84
C GLY A 111 -2.92 2.91 -14.16
N LEU A 112 -3.33 3.45 -15.33
CA LEU A 112 -4.72 3.39 -15.78
C LEU A 112 -5.17 1.94 -15.98
N VAL A 113 -4.37 1.11 -16.64
CA VAL A 113 -4.65 -0.32 -16.83
C VAL A 113 -4.71 -1.08 -15.50
N ALA A 114 -3.81 -0.77 -14.57
CA ALA A 114 -3.79 -1.39 -13.23
C ALA A 114 -5.08 -1.16 -12.44
N SER A 115 -5.77 -0.03 -12.69
CA SER A 115 -7.03 0.30 -12.00
C SER A 115 -8.13 -0.74 -12.21
N LEU A 116 -8.11 -1.44 -13.33
CA LEU A 116 -9.06 -2.51 -13.65
C LEU A 116 -8.84 -3.77 -12.79
N GLY A 117 -7.63 -3.96 -12.26
CA GLY A 117 -7.24 -5.23 -11.63
C GLY A 117 -7.73 -5.42 -10.20
N GLY A 118 -7.93 -4.34 -9.44
CA GLY A 118 -8.24 -4.43 -8.00
C GLY A 118 -9.58 -5.10 -7.72
N GLY A 119 -10.64 -4.63 -8.36
CA GLY A 119 -11.99 -5.20 -8.24
C GLY A 119 -12.05 -6.64 -8.75
N VAL A 120 -11.40 -6.90 -9.90
CA VAL A 120 -11.38 -8.23 -10.51
C VAL A 120 -10.71 -9.27 -9.61
N ARG A 121 -9.56 -8.93 -8.99
CA ARG A 121 -8.87 -9.84 -8.05
C ARG A 121 -9.72 -10.14 -6.81
N GLY A 122 -10.31 -9.11 -6.21
CA GLY A 122 -11.17 -9.28 -5.04
C GLY A 122 -12.38 -10.15 -5.33
N GLY A 123 -12.99 -9.91 -6.47
CA GLY A 123 -14.10 -10.70 -6.93
C GLY A 123 -13.71 -12.14 -7.25
N LEU A 124 -12.62 -12.38 -7.98
CA LEU A 124 -12.17 -13.74 -8.31
C LEU A 124 -11.84 -14.55 -7.06
N LEU A 125 -11.31 -13.94 -6.02
CA LEU A 125 -11.08 -14.57 -4.74
C LEU A 125 -12.38 -15.08 -4.11
N ASN A 126 -13.48 -14.33 -4.24
CA ASN A 126 -14.82 -14.76 -3.80
C ASN A 126 -15.36 -15.95 -4.61
N ASP A 127 -15.01 -16.06 -5.90
CA ASP A 127 -15.47 -17.15 -6.75
C ASP A 127 -14.67 -18.45 -6.54
N ILE A 128 -13.38 -18.32 -6.22
CA ILE A 128 -12.49 -19.47 -5.97
C ILE A 128 -12.78 -20.07 -4.60
N LEU A 129 -13.10 -19.24 -3.60
CA LEU A 129 -13.24 -19.68 -2.22
C LEU A 129 -14.71 -19.85 -1.82
N THR A 130 -15.00 -20.85 -1.03
CA THR A 130 -16.29 -20.97 -0.35
C THR A 130 -16.43 -19.90 0.72
N LYS A 131 -17.67 -19.56 1.13
CA LYS A 131 -17.93 -18.56 2.19
C LYS A 131 -17.11 -18.82 3.47
N ASP A 132 -16.98 -20.08 3.89
CA ASP A 132 -16.21 -20.45 5.10
C ASP A 132 -14.69 -20.34 4.92
N GLY A 133 -14.18 -20.39 3.69
CA GLY A 133 -12.75 -20.28 3.38
C GLY A 133 -12.30 -18.87 3.05
N TYR A 134 -13.25 -17.97 2.78
CA TYR A 134 -12.96 -16.64 2.27
C TYR A 134 -12.11 -15.78 3.22
N VAL A 135 -12.46 -15.76 4.52
CA VAL A 135 -11.74 -14.95 5.52
C VAL A 135 -10.29 -15.42 5.62
N LEU A 136 -10.07 -16.73 5.71
CA LEU A 136 -8.72 -17.31 5.77
C LEU A 136 -7.94 -17.06 4.48
N GLY A 137 -8.55 -17.26 3.32
CA GLY A 137 -7.91 -17.06 2.03
C GLY A 137 -7.57 -15.60 1.76
N ARG A 138 -8.43 -14.67 2.16
CA ARG A 138 -8.16 -13.24 2.08
C ARG A 138 -7.02 -12.82 3.02
N SER A 139 -6.95 -13.41 4.21
CA SER A 139 -5.84 -13.16 5.15
C SER A 139 -4.50 -13.62 4.55
N VAL A 140 -4.45 -14.81 3.95
CA VAL A 140 -3.25 -15.31 3.24
C VAL A 140 -2.87 -14.40 2.07
N TYR A 141 -3.85 -13.95 1.27
CA TYR A 141 -3.61 -13.02 0.17
C TYR A 141 -3.00 -11.69 0.66
N ASN A 142 -3.52 -11.11 1.74
CA ASN A 142 -2.99 -9.87 2.32
C ASN A 142 -1.58 -10.07 2.92
N MET A 143 -1.33 -11.21 3.57
CA MET A 143 -0.01 -11.56 4.09
C MET A 143 1.00 -11.75 2.94
N LEU A 144 0.59 -12.40 1.86
CA LEU A 144 1.42 -12.57 0.67
C LEU A 144 1.78 -11.23 0.02
N TRP A 145 0.84 -10.28 -0.01
CA TRP A 145 1.12 -8.91 -0.48
C TRP A 145 2.28 -8.29 0.28
N GLY A 146 2.23 -8.25 1.62
CA GLY A 146 3.29 -7.72 2.47
C GLY A 146 4.61 -8.42 2.26
N LEU A 147 4.62 -9.77 2.32
CA LEU A 147 5.83 -10.58 2.11
C LEU A 147 6.44 -10.35 0.72
N THR A 148 5.63 -10.26 -0.32
CA THR A 148 6.13 -10.04 -1.68
C THR A 148 6.71 -8.64 -1.85
N GLN A 149 6.11 -7.63 -1.24
CA GLN A 149 6.66 -6.27 -1.22
C GLN A 149 8.04 -6.25 -0.55
N MET A 150 8.15 -6.85 0.63
CA MET A 150 9.40 -6.92 1.39
C MET A 150 10.49 -7.69 0.61
N ALA A 151 10.15 -8.90 0.15
CA ALA A 151 11.06 -9.71 -0.65
C ALA A 151 11.46 -9.00 -1.96
N GLY A 152 10.49 -8.34 -2.61
CA GLY A 152 10.72 -7.59 -3.85
C GLY A 152 11.67 -6.41 -3.66
N PHE A 153 11.56 -5.64 -2.58
CA PHE A 153 12.50 -4.56 -2.27
C PHE A 153 13.90 -5.10 -1.94
N ALA A 154 13.98 -6.15 -1.13
CA ALA A 154 15.27 -6.77 -0.78
C ALA A 154 15.97 -7.36 -2.02
N THR A 155 15.25 -8.16 -2.80
CA THR A 155 15.82 -8.77 -4.03
C THR A 155 16.06 -7.74 -5.12
N GLY A 156 15.17 -6.78 -5.32
CA GLY A 156 15.33 -5.69 -6.28
C GLY A 156 16.54 -4.83 -5.97
N GLY A 157 16.78 -4.54 -4.68
CA GLY A 157 17.96 -3.84 -4.24
C GLY A 157 19.25 -4.63 -4.49
N ALA A 158 19.27 -5.92 -4.17
CA ALA A 158 20.40 -6.81 -4.44
C ALA A 158 20.66 -6.94 -5.96
N LEU A 159 19.62 -7.07 -6.76
CA LEU A 159 19.73 -7.15 -8.21
C LEU A 159 20.34 -5.87 -8.82
N LEU A 160 19.94 -4.69 -8.33
CA LEU A 160 20.50 -3.42 -8.79
C LEU A 160 21.97 -3.21 -8.40
N ALA A 161 22.45 -3.90 -7.39
CA ALA A 161 23.89 -3.93 -7.06
C ALA A 161 24.69 -4.80 -8.02
N LEU A 162 24.06 -5.79 -8.66
CA LEU A 162 24.71 -6.77 -9.53
C LEU A 162 24.44 -6.54 -11.02
N LEU A 163 23.31 -5.96 -11.37
CA LEU A 163 22.81 -5.82 -12.73
C LEU A 163 22.53 -4.35 -13.08
N PRO A 164 22.72 -3.96 -14.34
CA PRO A 164 22.31 -2.64 -14.80
C PRO A 164 20.78 -2.50 -14.76
N PRO A 165 20.23 -1.28 -14.52
CA PRO A 165 18.80 -1.06 -14.41
C PRO A 165 17.96 -1.60 -15.58
N PRO A 166 18.37 -1.50 -16.86
CA PRO A 166 17.64 -2.11 -17.97
C PRO A 166 17.48 -3.64 -17.84
N ALA A 167 18.50 -4.35 -17.34
CA ALA A 167 18.42 -5.80 -17.14
C ALA A 167 17.40 -6.14 -16.03
N CYS A 168 17.35 -5.34 -14.95
CA CYS A 168 16.34 -5.48 -13.91
C CYS A 168 14.91 -5.20 -14.44
N LEU A 169 14.75 -4.24 -15.37
CA LEU A 169 13.48 -3.99 -16.05
C LEU A 169 13.06 -5.17 -16.93
N LEU A 170 13.99 -5.78 -17.67
CA LEU A 170 13.69 -6.98 -18.48
C LEU A 170 13.33 -8.18 -17.59
N LEU A 171 13.98 -8.35 -16.43
CA LEU A 171 13.60 -9.35 -15.45
C LEU A 171 12.18 -9.09 -14.91
N ALA A 172 11.84 -7.84 -14.60
CA ALA A 172 10.50 -7.47 -14.19
C ALA A 172 9.46 -7.76 -15.30
N ALA A 173 9.80 -7.48 -16.57
CA ALA A 173 8.96 -7.82 -17.72
C ALA A 173 8.74 -9.35 -17.83
N ALA A 174 9.79 -10.15 -17.63
CA ALA A 174 9.68 -11.62 -17.59
C ALA A 174 8.78 -12.12 -16.46
N LEU A 175 8.85 -11.51 -15.27
CA LEU A 175 7.94 -11.83 -14.14
C LEU A 175 6.48 -11.43 -14.44
N TYR A 176 6.24 -10.33 -15.16
CA TYR A 176 4.89 -10.00 -15.63
C TYR A 176 4.39 -11.01 -16.67
N LEU A 177 5.24 -11.46 -17.58
CA LEU A 177 4.90 -12.55 -18.53
C LEU A 177 4.58 -13.85 -17.79
N LEU A 178 5.37 -14.20 -16.77
CA LEU A 178 5.09 -15.35 -15.90
C LEU A 178 3.74 -15.20 -15.21
N ALA A 179 3.43 -14.03 -14.66
CA ALA A 179 2.13 -13.76 -14.04
C ALA A 179 0.98 -13.91 -15.05
N ALA A 180 1.14 -13.45 -16.29
CA ALA A 180 0.17 -13.62 -17.36
C ALA A 180 -0.02 -15.11 -17.72
N LEU A 181 1.07 -15.86 -17.84
CA LEU A 181 1.07 -17.29 -18.17
C LEU A 181 0.39 -18.11 -17.08
N VAL A 182 0.78 -17.90 -15.81
CA VAL A 182 0.19 -18.56 -14.65
C VAL A 182 -1.31 -18.25 -14.55
N THR A 183 -1.71 -17.00 -14.78
CA THR A 183 -3.12 -16.60 -14.86
C THR A 183 -3.85 -17.34 -15.98
N ARG A 184 -3.24 -17.43 -17.16
CA ARG A 184 -3.85 -18.02 -18.34
C ARG A 184 -4.00 -19.54 -18.24
N LEU A 185 -3.03 -20.21 -17.65
CA LEU A 185 -3.01 -21.68 -17.54
C LEU A 185 -3.65 -22.18 -16.25
N GLY A 186 -3.51 -21.43 -15.15
CA GLY A 186 -3.93 -21.87 -13.82
C GLY A 186 -5.33 -21.45 -13.40
N LEU A 187 -5.97 -20.49 -14.11
CA LEU A 187 -7.32 -20.04 -13.80
C LEU A 187 -8.30 -20.49 -14.88
N THR A 188 -9.49 -20.93 -14.48
CA THR A 188 -10.57 -21.30 -15.42
C THR A 188 -11.19 -20.06 -16.06
N ALA A 189 -11.70 -20.23 -17.28
CA ALA A 189 -12.46 -19.19 -17.94
C ALA A 189 -13.83 -19.05 -17.27
N ARG A 190 -14.17 -17.87 -16.79
CA ARG A 190 -15.47 -17.53 -16.21
C ARG A 190 -16.13 -16.44 -17.04
N PRO A 191 -17.46 -16.45 -17.16
CA PRO A 191 -18.17 -15.36 -17.81
C PRO A 191 -17.97 -14.04 -17.04
N PRO A 192 -18.21 -12.89 -17.69
CA PRO A 192 -18.26 -11.61 -17.01
C PRO A 192 -19.25 -11.61 -15.85
N ARG A 193 -18.93 -10.92 -14.76
CA ARG A 193 -19.68 -10.99 -13.50
C ARG A 193 -20.98 -10.25 -13.48
N SER A 194 -21.17 -9.26 -14.31
CA SER A 194 -22.37 -8.44 -14.26
C SER A 194 -22.97 -8.11 -15.60
N ALA A 195 -24.28 -8.33 -15.66
CA ALA A 195 -25.21 -7.56 -16.47
C ALA A 195 -25.62 -6.24 -15.77
N GLY A 196 -25.19 -5.98 -14.52
CA GLY A 196 -25.55 -4.81 -13.71
C GLY A 196 -24.42 -3.80 -13.61
N ARG A 197 -24.76 -2.50 -13.72
CA ARG A 197 -23.83 -1.40 -13.52
C ARG A 197 -23.42 -1.31 -12.05
N PRO A 198 -22.12 -1.39 -11.67
CA PRO A 198 -21.70 -0.84 -10.39
C PRO A 198 -22.07 0.65 -10.44
N SER A 199 -22.98 1.06 -9.60
CA SER A 199 -23.34 2.46 -9.53
C SER A 199 -22.19 3.21 -8.86
N ILE A 200 -21.50 4.06 -9.62
CA ILE A 200 -20.48 4.97 -9.10
C ILE A 200 -21.05 5.73 -7.89
N SER A 201 -22.33 6.13 -7.99
CA SER A 201 -23.05 6.78 -6.90
C SER A 201 -23.20 5.90 -5.66
N ALA A 202 -23.38 4.58 -5.79
CA ALA A 202 -23.43 3.66 -4.65
C ALA A 202 -22.07 3.53 -3.96
N THR A 203 -21.00 3.44 -4.74
CA THR A 203 -19.62 3.41 -4.19
C THR A 203 -19.30 4.70 -3.43
N TRP A 204 -19.61 5.86 -4.02
CA TRP A 204 -19.43 7.15 -3.36
C TRP A 204 -20.27 7.29 -2.09
N ARG A 205 -21.51 6.81 -2.10
CA ARG A 205 -22.40 6.82 -0.92
C ARG A 205 -21.84 5.95 0.20
N THR A 206 -21.35 4.74 -0.14
CA THR A 206 -20.71 3.84 0.83
C THR A 206 -19.42 4.44 1.38
N ASN A 207 -18.58 5.05 0.53
CA ASN A 207 -17.38 5.75 0.98
C ASN A 207 -17.73 6.94 1.89
N ALA A 208 -18.76 7.73 1.57
CA ALA A 208 -19.24 8.81 2.41
C ALA A 208 -19.73 8.29 3.78
N LEU A 209 -20.44 7.16 3.81
CA LEU A 209 -20.87 6.50 5.03
C LEU A 209 -19.67 5.99 5.87
N LEU A 210 -18.66 5.41 5.25
CA LEU A 210 -17.44 5.01 5.95
C LEU A 210 -16.69 6.22 6.51
N TRP A 211 -16.69 7.33 5.79
CA TRP A 211 -16.01 8.57 6.17
C TRP A 211 -16.79 9.43 7.17
N SER A 212 -18.09 9.24 7.32
CA SER A 212 -18.94 10.01 8.25
C SER A 212 -18.58 9.79 9.71
N SER A 213 -18.17 8.57 10.07
CA SER A 213 -17.77 8.24 11.45
C SER A 213 -16.42 8.85 11.79
N ARG A 214 -16.39 9.76 12.76
CA ARG A 214 -15.16 10.44 13.21
C ARG A 214 -14.08 9.46 13.70
N PRO A 215 -14.38 8.43 14.52
CA PRO A 215 -13.37 7.44 14.92
C PRO A 215 -12.76 6.67 13.73
N ARG A 216 -13.58 6.26 12.73
CA ARG A 216 -13.10 5.61 11.51
C ARG A 216 -12.22 6.55 10.69
N ARG A 217 -12.63 7.79 10.50
CA ARG A 217 -11.87 8.82 9.78
C ARG A 217 -10.50 9.07 10.40
N LEU A 218 -10.42 9.20 11.73
CA LEU A 218 -9.14 9.34 12.45
C LEU A 218 -8.25 8.10 12.28
N THR A 219 -8.86 6.89 12.22
CA THR A 219 -8.14 5.64 11.99
C THR A 219 -7.59 5.58 10.56
N TYR A 220 -8.38 5.95 9.54
CA TYR A 220 -7.89 6.07 8.16
C TYR A 220 -6.74 7.05 8.03
N LEU A 221 -6.90 8.27 8.56
CA LEU A 221 -5.84 9.27 8.54
C LEU A 221 -4.58 8.78 9.26
N GLY A 222 -4.74 8.07 10.38
CA GLY A 222 -3.64 7.46 11.13
C GLY A 222 -2.92 6.35 10.38
N LEU A 223 -3.61 5.63 9.48
CA LEU A 223 -3.03 4.63 8.59
C LEU A 223 -2.30 5.27 7.40
N TRP A 224 -2.87 6.33 6.82
CA TRP A 224 -2.44 6.87 5.53
C TRP A 224 -1.36 7.93 5.65
N VAL A 225 -1.58 8.96 6.50
CA VAL A 225 -0.73 10.16 6.49
C VAL A 225 0.67 9.87 7.00
N PRO A 226 0.89 9.30 8.21
CA PRO A 226 2.24 9.00 8.66
C PRO A 226 2.99 8.04 7.75
N ASN A 227 2.29 6.99 7.27
CA ASN A 227 2.87 6.01 6.35
C ASN A 227 3.25 6.64 5.00
N GLY A 228 2.34 7.40 4.38
CA GLY A 228 2.58 8.05 3.09
C GLY A 228 3.79 9.00 3.14
N LEU A 229 3.96 9.74 4.25
CA LEU A 229 5.11 10.62 4.44
C LEU A 229 6.42 9.84 4.57
N VAL A 230 6.43 8.72 5.31
CA VAL A 230 7.64 7.89 5.45
C VAL A 230 7.97 7.16 4.14
N VAL A 231 6.99 6.60 3.44
CA VAL A 231 7.22 6.02 2.10
C VAL A 231 7.72 7.05 1.10
N GLY A 232 7.33 8.33 1.27
CA GLY A 232 7.98 9.44 0.57
C GLY A 232 9.47 9.52 0.86
N SER A 233 9.90 9.36 2.13
CA SER A 233 11.33 9.27 2.46
C SER A 233 12.01 8.06 1.83
N ASP A 234 11.34 6.89 1.81
CA ASP A 234 11.86 5.67 1.20
C ASP A 234 12.10 5.84 -0.30
N SER A 235 11.25 6.62 -0.99
CA SER A 235 11.41 6.91 -2.42
C SER A 235 12.71 7.68 -2.75
N LEU A 236 13.33 8.29 -1.74
CA LEU A 236 14.56 9.05 -1.88
C LEU A 236 15.84 8.24 -1.65
N TYR A 237 15.77 6.95 -1.27
CA TYR A 237 16.97 6.15 -1.05
C TYR A 237 17.88 6.09 -2.27
N VAL A 238 17.30 6.03 -3.47
CA VAL A 238 18.05 6.04 -4.73
C VAL A 238 18.79 7.36 -4.92
N SER A 239 18.18 8.49 -4.54
CA SER A 239 18.77 9.83 -4.64
C SER A 239 19.73 10.15 -3.50
N TYR A 240 19.47 9.58 -2.30
CA TYR A 240 20.29 9.81 -1.11
C TYR A 240 21.61 9.01 -1.18
N ALA A 241 21.55 7.73 -1.53
CA ALA A 241 22.69 6.82 -1.56
C ALA A 241 22.60 5.90 -2.80
N PRO A 242 22.92 6.39 -4.02
CA PRO A 242 22.73 5.63 -5.27
C PRO A 242 23.42 4.27 -5.29
N GLY A 243 24.60 4.16 -4.66
CA GLY A 243 25.37 2.90 -4.57
C GLY A 243 24.90 1.96 -3.46
N ALA A 244 24.04 2.42 -2.53
CA ALA A 244 23.62 1.67 -1.36
C ALA A 244 22.07 1.64 -1.20
N ALA A 245 21.33 2.15 -2.17
CA ALA A 245 19.87 2.18 -2.10
C ALA A 245 19.27 0.78 -1.88
N GLY A 246 19.81 -0.22 -2.56
CA GLY A 246 19.42 -1.61 -2.38
C GLY A 246 19.59 -2.12 -0.95
N THR A 247 20.70 -1.77 -0.31
CA THR A 247 20.94 -2.10 1.11
C THR A 247 19.90 -1.43 2.01
N LEU A 248 19.57 -0.15 1.78
CA LEU A 248 18.56 0.56 2.57
C LEU A 248 17.18 -0.09 2.41
N TYR A 249 16.78 -0.46 1.19
CA TYR A 249 15.52 -1.19 0.97
C TYR A 249 15.50 -2.56 1.63
N ALA A 250 16.60 -3.32 1.55
CA ALA A 250 16.71 -4.62 2.21
C ALA A 250 16.63 -4.49 3.74
N CYS A 251 17.28 -3.49 4.31
CA CYS A 251 17.20 -3.15 5.74
C CYS A 251 15.78 -2.73 6.15
N GLY A 252 15.11 -1.93 5.32
CA GLY A 252 13.70 -1.58 5.51
C GLY A 252 12.80 -2.81 5.53
N ALA A 253 12.97 -3.72 4.56
CA ALA A 253 12.24 -4.97 4.50
C ALA A 253 12.45 -5.85 5.74
N LEU A 254 13.70 -5.95 6.21
CA LEU A 254 14.03 -6.66 7.44
C LEU A 254 13.31 -6.06 8.67
N GLY A 255 13.35 -4.73 8.80
CA GLY A 255 12.66 -4.02 9.88
C GLY A 255 11.14 -4.26 9.86
N MET A 256 10.50 -4.19 8.69
CA MET A 256 9.07 -4.52 8.52
C MET A 256 8.79 -5.97 8.96
N PHE A 257 9.59 -6.92 8.50
CA PHE A 257 9.42 -8.33 8.87
C PHE A 257 9.52 -8.53 10.40
N VAL A 258 10.54 -7.96 11.03
CA VAL A 258 10.73 -8.03 12.49
C VAL A 258 9.55 -7.39 13.22
N GLY A 259 9.10 -6.22 12.77
CA GLY A 259 7.97 -5.51 13.36
C GLY A 259 6.66 -6.30 13.29
N ASP A 260 6.31 -6.80 12.11
CA ASP A 260 5.10 -7.57 11.90
C ASP A 260 5.11 -8.89 12.68
N MET A 261 6.26 -9.58 12.73
CA MET A 261 6.43 -10.79 13.50
C MET A 261 6.29 -10.52 15.01
N ALA A 262 6.95 -9.47 15.50
CA ALA A 262 6.92 -9.10 16.92
C ALA A 262 5.50 -8.70 17.34
N VAL A 263 4.84 -7.81 16.62
CA VAL A 263 3.49 -7.35 16.96
C VAL A 263 2.45 -8.45 16.73
N GLY A 264 2.58 -9.20 15.64
CA GLY A 264 1.61 -10.25 15.32
C GLY A 264 1.64 -11.45 16.28
N ARG A 265 2.82 -11.85 16.77
CA ARG A 265 2.99 -13.06 17.60
C ARG A 265 3.24 -12.80 19.08
N LEU A 266 3.97 -11.74 19.42
CA LEU A 266 4.46 -11.53 20.79
C LEU A 266 3.61 -10.53 21.57
N VAL A 267 2.87 -9.62 20.89
CA VAL A 267 2.08 -8.60 21.57
C VAL A 267 0.64 -9.07 21.76
N PRO A 268 0.17 -9.21 23.02
CA PRO A 268 -1.21 -9.55 23.33
C PRO A 268 -2.21 -8.51 22.78
N PRO A 269 -3.42 -8.90 22.35
CA PRO A 269 -4.44 -7.99 21.82
C PRO A 269 -4.76 -6.81 22.76
N SER A 270 -4.74 -7.02 24.07
CA SER A 270 -4.97 -5.99 25.08
C SER A 270 -3.94 -4.86 25.08
N VAL A 271 -2.71 -5.15 24.69
CA VAL A 271 -1.59 -4.20 24.65
C VAL A 271 -1.48 -3.52 23.29
N ARG A 272 -1.90 -4.18 22.21
CA ARG A 272 -1.77 -3.69 20.83
C ARG A 272 -2.30 -2.27 20.65
N ARG A 273 -3.45 -1.95 21.25
CA ARG A 273 -4.03 -0.59 21.14
C ARG A 273 -3.10 0.49 21.72
N ARG A 274 -2.37 0.19 22.79
CA ARG A 274 -1.48 1.14 23.48
C ARG A 274 -0.21 1.41 22.70
N ILE A 275 0.25 0.44 21.91
CA ILE A 275 1.50 0.57 21.14
C ILE A 275 1.31 1.20 19.75
N ALA A 276 0.09 1.44 19.28
CA ALA A 276 -0.17 2.01 17.96
C ALA A 276 0.51 3.38 17.75
N THR A 277 0.44 4.27 18.74
CA THR A 277 1.11 5.59 18.66
C THR A 277 2.62 5.49 18.79
N PRO A 278 3.20 4.75 19.78
CA PRO A 278 4.63 4.49 19.82
C PRO A 278 5.19 3.90 18.51
N LEU A 279 4.53 2.92 17.91
CA LEU A 279 4.98 2.34 16.63
C LEU A 279 4.97 3.37 15.49
N ARG A 280 3.96 4.23 15.41
CA ARG A 280 3.94 5.31 14.41
C ARG A 280 5.03 6.36 14.63
N LEU A 281 5.37 6.64 15.89
CA LEU A 281 6.53 7.50 16.19
C LEU A 281 7.83 6.80 15.83
N LEU A 282 7.95 5.50 16.15
CA LEU A 282 9.11 4.69 15.76
C LEU A 282 9.30 4.67 14.24
N LEU A 283 8.21 4.65 13.47
CA LEU A 283 8.25 4.71 12.00
C LEU A 283 8.93 5.98 11.47
N ALA A 284 8.82 7.10 12.18
CA ALA A 284 9.27 8.40 11.67
C ALA A 284 10.52 8.95 12.39
N VAL A 285 10.61 8.81 13.71
CA VAL A 285 11.66 9.45 14.52
C VAL A 285 13.09 9.11 14.06
N PRO A 286 13.43 7.84 13.71
CA PRO A 286 14.78 7.54 13.26
C PRO A 286 15.19 8.29 11.97
N TYR A 287 14.24 8.65 11.11
CA TYR A 287 14.53 9.44 9.90
C TYR A 287 14.95 10.90 10.21
N LEU A 288 14.70 11.41 11.40
CA LEU A 288 15.18 12.75 11.78
C LEU A 288 16.71 12.84 11.80
N CYS A 289 17.41 11.70 11.99
CA CYS A 289 18.88 11.69 11.96
C CYS A 289 19.46 12.00 10.57
N PHE A 290 18.67 11.89 9.49
CA PHE A 290 19.16 12.14 8.13
C PHE A 290 19.59 13.59 7.90
N VAL A 291 19.14 14.53 8.72
CA VAL A 291 19.67 15.92 8.71
C VAL A 291 21.18 15.96 8.89
N LEU A 292 21.74 15.03 9.66
CA LEU A 292 23.17 14.90 9.93
C LEU A 292 23.94 14.20 8.80
N ARG A 293 23.25 13.75 7.74
CA ARG A 293 23.80 12.97 6.62
C ARG A 293 24.65 11.79 7.09
N PRO A 294 24.07 10.85 7.89
CA PRO A 294 24.82 9.77 8.46
C PRO A 294 25.44 8.87 7.39
N ALA A 295 26.53 8.18 7.77
CA ALA A 295 27.13 7.15 6.93
C ALA A 295 26.10 6.06 6.62
N VAL A 296 26.29 5.34 5.50
CA VAL A 296 25.34 4.30 5.02
C VAL A 296 25.02 3.27 6.09
N ALA A 297 26.00 2.85 6.90
CA ALA A 297 25.78 1.89 7.98
C ALA A 297 24.78 2.41 9.03
N LEU A 298 24.92 3.65 9.47
CA LEU A 298 24.01 4.27 10.44
C LEU A 298 22.64 4.54 9.80
N SER A 299 22.62 4.94 8.52
CA SER A 299 21.37 5.07 7.74
C SER A 299 20.61 3.74 7.67
N ALA A 300 21.31 2.63 7.43
CA ALA A 300 20.73 1.29 7.39
C ALA A 300 20.12 0.87 8.75
N VAL A 301 20.82 1.16 9.85
CA VAL A 301 20.29 0.93 11.20
C VAL A 301 19.03 1.78 11.44
N ALA A 302 19.09 3.09 11.12
CA ALA A 302 17.95 4.00 11.29
C ALA A 302 16.73 3.53 10.49
N VAL A 303 16.92 3.13 9.22
CA VAL A 303 15.87 2.58 8.36
C VAL A 303 15.31 1.27 8.93
N THR A 304 16.16 0.35 9.38
CA THR A 304 15.70 -0.92 9.98
C THR A 304 14.82 -0.66 11.20
N VAL A 305 15.29 0.20 12.12
CA VAL A 305 14.55 0.55 13.35
C VAL A 305 13.24 1.26 13.02
N ALA A 306 13.26 2.23 12.10
CA ALA A 306 12.05 2.91 11.63
C ALA A 306 11.04 1.93 11.04
N SER A 307 11.51 1.01 10.20
CA SER A 307 10.64 0.08 9.48
C SER A 307 9.92 -0.93 10.40
N VAL A 308 10.42 -1.20 11.61
CA VAL A 308 9.65 -1.92 12.64
C VAL A 308 8.31 -1.21 12.92
N GLY A 309 8.29 0.11 12.83
CA GLY A 309 7.10 0.93 13.04
C GLY A 309 5.97 0.71 12.03
N PHE A 310 6.22 0.12 10.84
CA PHE A 310 5.17 -0.25 9.90
C PHE A 310 4.14 -1.22 10.48
N ALA A 311 4.52 -2.01 11.51
CA ALA A 311 3.62 -2.87 12.26
C ALA A 311 2.44 -2.12 12.94
N ALA A 312 2.53 -0.78 13.07
CA ALA A 312 1.38 0.05 13.45
C ALA A 312 0.18 -0.15 12.51
N GLY A 313 0.44 -0.49 11.25
CA GLY A 313 -0.58 -0.80 10.25
C GLY A 313 -1.48 -1.96 10.67
N LEU A 314 -0.90 -3.04 11.22
CA LEU A 314 -1.68 -4.20 11.72
C LEU A 314 -2.65 -3.79 12.83
N VAL A 315 -2.16 -3.02 13.79
CA VAL A 315 -2.95 -2.57 14.96
C VAL A 315 -4.08 -1.63 14.53
N LEU A 316 -3.79 -0.70 13.61
CA LEU A 316 -4.79 0.26 13.14
C LEU A 316 -5.81 -0.38 12.19
N GLN A 317 -5.41 -1.40 11.40
CA GLN A 317 -6.36 -2.17 10.60
C GLN A 317 -7.30 -3.00 11.49
N GLU A 318 -6.80 -3.61 12.56
CA GLU A 318 -7.62 -4.28 13.57
C GLU A 318 -8.64 -3.30 14.19
N ARG A 319 -8.19 -2.09 14.54
CA ARG A 319 -9.09 -1.01 15.03
C ARG A 319 -10.10 -0.59 13.95
N LEU A 320 -9.70 -0.44 12.70
CA LEU A 320 -10.61 -0.08 11.61
C LEU A 320 -11.72 -1.12 11.48
N MET A 321 -11.38 -2.40 11.53
CA MET A 321 -12.37 -3.49 11.46
C MET A 321 -13.31 -3.49 12.65
N SER A 322 -12.81 -3.27 13.87
CA SER A 322 -13.67 -3.17 15.07
C SER A 322 -14.66 -1.99 15.06
N LEU A 323 -14.38 -0.96 14.25
CA LEU A 323 -15.24 0.22 14.07
C LEU A 323 -16.17 0.11 12.85
N THR A 324 -16.08 -0.96 12.09
CA THR A 324 -16.78 -1.12 10.81
C THR A 324 -17.76 -2.28 10.90
N PRO A 325 -19.05 -2.09 10.51
CA PRO A 325 -20.00 -3.18 10.37
C PRO A 325 -19.51 -4.27 9.42
N ASP A 326 -19.86 -5.53 9.69
CA ASP A 326 -19.36 -6.69 8.94
C ASP A 326 -19.70 -6.64 7.45
N ASP A 327 -20.88 -6.12 7.10
CA ASP A 327 -21.33 -5.93 5.71
C ASP A 327 -20.51 -4.91 4.93
N LEU A 328 -19.86 -3.95 5.61
CA LEU A 328 -19.02 -2.91 5.04
C LEU A 328 -17.51 -3.22 5.12
N ALA A 329 -17.11 -4.31 5.80
CA ALA A 329 -15.70 -4.64 6.04
C ALA A 329 -14.87 -4.72 4.74
N GLY A 330 -15.42 -5.32 3.69
CA GLY A 330 -14.79 -5.39 2.38
C GLY A 330 -14.56 -4.03 1.72
N HIS A 331 -15.56 -3.14 1.81
CA HIS A 331 -15.46 -1.77 1.29
C HIS A 331 -14.46 -0.93 2.11
N ALA A 332 -14.45 -1.09 3.42
CA ALA A 332 -13.53 -0.38 4.30
C ALA A 332 -12.06 -0.74 4.01
N LEU A 333 -11.76 -2.02 3.79
CA LEU A 333 -10.41 -2.45 3.37
C LEU A 333 -10.05 -1.98 1.96
N GLY A 334 -11.01 -1.96 1.04
CA GLY A 334 -10.82 -1.40 -0.30
C GLY A 334 -10.49 0.09 -0.26
N LEU A 335 -11.26 0.86 0.50
CA LEU A 335 -11.00 2.29 0.72
C LEU A 335 -9.63 2.52 1.39
N HIS A 336 -9.27 1.67 2.38
CA HIS A 336 -7.97 1.73 3.02
C HIS A 336 -6.83 1.51 2.00
N ALA A 337 -6.90 0.46 1.20
CA ALA A 337 -5.86 0.14 0.21
C ALA A 337 -5.69 1.27 -0.82
N THR A 338 -6.80 1.82 -1.32
CA THR A 338 -6.78 2.94 -2.28
C THR A 338 -6.20 4.22 -1.66
N GLY A 339 -6.64 4.57 -0.44
CA GLY A 339 -6.14 5.75 0.27
C GLY A 339 -4.66 5.63 0.64
N MET A 340 -4.22 4.42 1.02
CA MET A 340 -2.80 4.13 1.28
C MET A 340 -1.95 4.38 0.03
N ALA A 341 -2.31 3.76 -1.10
CA ALA A 341 -1.59 3.94 -2.36
C ALA A 341 -1.57 5.40 -2.81
N ALA A 342 -2.69 6.11 -2.68
CA ALA A 342 -2.77 7.53 -3.00
C ALA A 342 -1.81 8.38 -2.15
N LEU A 343 -1.81 8.18 -0.84
CA LEU A 343 -0.95 8.96 0.06
C LEU A 343 0.54 8.59 -0.07
N GLN A 344 0.87 7.35 -0.44
CA GLN A 344 2.24 6.94 -0.78
C GLN A 344 2.71 7.67 -2.05
N GLY A 345 1.89 7.71 -3.10
CA GLY A 345 2.21 8.44 -4.33
C GLY A 345 2.35 9.96 -4.11
N VAL A 346 1.43 10.57 -3.34
CA VAL A 346 1.51 11.99 -2.94
C VAL A 346 2.75 12.24 -2.09
N GLY A 347 3.04 11.35 -1.12
CA GLY A 347 4.22 11.42 -0.28
C GLY A 347 5.51 11.37 -1.09
N ALA A 348 5.60 10.47 -2.06
CA ALA A 348 6.76 10.36 -2.95
C ALA A 348 6.95 11.63 -3.82
N ALA A 349 5.86 12.18 -4.38
CA ALA A 349 5.91 13.42 -5.13
C ALA A 349 6.34 14.61 -4.26
N LEU A 350 5.79 14.72 -3.05
CA LEU A 350 6.16 15.76 -2.09
C LEU A 350 7.62 15.63 -1.66
N ALA A 351 8.07 14.42 -1.29
CA ALA A 351 9.45 14.16 -0.91
C ALA A 351 10.43 14.47 -2.04
N GLY A 352 10.10 14.04 -3.27
CA GLY A 352 10.87 14.34 -4.47
C GLY A 352 10.97 15.84 -4.75
N THR A 353 9.87 16.58 -4.58
CA THR A 353 9.84 18.05 -4.72
C THR A 353 10.73 18.73 -3.67
N LEU A 354 10.60 18.33 -2.41
CA LEU A 354 11.45 18.85 -1.33
C LEU A 354 12.94 18.53 -1.59
N ALA A 355 13.25 17.33 -2.06
CA ALA A 355 14.61 16.92 -2.40
C ALA A 355 15.18 17.70 -3.58
N GLN A 356 14.35 18.05 -4.56
CA GLN A 356 14.73 18.90 -5.70
C GLN A 356 15.06 20.33 -5.27
N LEU A 357 14.32 20.87 -4.28
CA LEU A 357 14.49 22.24 -3.79
C LEU A 357 15.57 22.36 -2.72
N THR A 358 15.92 21.26 -2.04
CA THR A 358 16.86 21.27 -0.91
C THR A 358 17.96 20.22 -1.09
N SER A 359 17.75 19.05 -0.47
CA SER A 359 18.59 17.87 -0.64
C SER A 359 17.79 16.62 -0.25
N PRO A 360 18.15 15.42 -0.74
CA PRO A 360 17.49 14.17 -0.31
C PRO A 360 17.47 13.99 1.21
N ALA A 361 18.58 14.29 1.88
CA ALA A 361 18.70 14.19 3.33
C ALA A 361 17.73 15.13 4.08
N THR A 362 17.70 16.41 3.66
CA THR A 362 16.80 17.41 4.23
C THR A 362 15.34 17.04 3.98
N ALA A 363 15.00 16.60 2.76
CA ALA A 363 13.65 16.18 2.42
C ALA A 363 13.19 15.00 3.28
N MET A 364 14.02 13.96 3.46
CA MET A 364 13.71 12.82 4.34
C MET A 364 13.44 13.27 5.78
N THR A 365 14.23 14.21 6.30
CA THR A 365 14.04 14.78 7.64
C THR A 365 12.73 15.56 7.76
N LEU A 366 12.40 16.39 6.75
CA LEU A 366 11.14 17.17 6.73
C LEU A 366 9.91 16.27 6.64
N MET A 367 9.97 15.23 5.81
CA MET A 367 8.92 14.23 5.70
C MET A 367 8.70 13.49 7.03
N ALA A 368 9.80 13.13 7.70
CA ALA A 368 9.76 12.51 9.03
C ALA A 368 9.15 13.44 10.09
N ALA A 369 9.54 14.72 10.11
CA ALA A 369 8.98 15.71 11.02
C ALA A 369 7.46 15.87 10.78
N GLY A 370 7.03 15.92 9.52
CA GLY A 370 5.62 15.94 9.15
C GLY A 370 4.87 14.67 9.63
N SER A 371 5.51 13.49 9.52
CA SER A 371 4.94 12.23 10.01
C SER A 371 4.82 12.21 11.55
N VAL A 372 5.82 12.69 12.27
CA VAL A 372 5.76 12.83 13.74
C VAL A 372 4.64 13.79 14.13
N THR A 373 4.60 14.97 13.51
CA THR A 373 3.57 16.00 13.81
C THR A 373 2.16 15.45 13.55
N SER A 374 1.94 14.82 12.40
CA SER A 374 0.63 14.22 12.08
C SER A 374 0.27 13.08 13.05
N THR A 375 1.24 12.27 13.47
CA THR A 375 1.03 11.19 14.45
C THR A 375 0.60 11.74 15.80
N VAL A 376 1.29 12.78 16.30
CA VAL A 376 0.98 13.41 17.59
C VAL A 376 -0.40 14.08 17.53
N SER A 377 -0.67 14.85 16.48
CA SER A 377 -1.97 15.51 16.30
C SER A 377 -3.13 14.54 16.27
N LEU A 378 -3.00 13.44 15.50
CA LEU A 378 -4.02 12.39 15.43
C LEU A 378 -4.19 11.63 16.76
N ALA A 379 -3.11 11.44 17.52
CA ALA A 379 -3.19 10.82 18.85
C ALA A 379 -3.94 11.71 19.86
N VAL A 380 -3.70 13.02 19.83
CA VAL A 380 -4.43 14.00 20.68
C VAL A 380 -5.89 14.02 20.31
N LEU A 381 -6.23 14.12 19.01
CA LEU A 381 -7.61 14.11 18.54
C LEU A 381 -8.35 12.81 18.89
N GLY A 382 -7.66 11.67 18.79
CA GLY A 382 -8.22 10.38 19.17
C GLY A 382 -8.55 10.28 20.66
N ARG A 383 -7.65 10.76 21.53
CA ARG A 383 -7.89 10.80 22.99
C ARG A 383 -9.04 11.74 23.38
N GLN A 384 -9.17 12.89 22.71
CA GLN A 384 -10.30 13.79 22.92
C GLN A 384 -11.64 13.15 22.56
N GLU A 385 -11.66 12.37 21.47
CA GLU A 385 -12.86 11.66 21.06
C GLU A 385 -13.25 10.56 22.05
N GLU A 386 -12.28 9.78 22.52
CA GLU A 386 -12.52 8.75 23.54
C GLU A 386 -13.08 9.35 24.84
N ARG A 387 -12.57 10.51 25.25
CA ARG A 387 -13.09 11.24 26.42
C ARG A 387 -14.52 11.76 26.20
N ARG A 388 -14.85 12.27 25.01
CA ARG A 388 -16.20 12.74 24.67
C ARG A 388 -17.21 11.59 24.65
N SER A 389 -16.83 10.44 24.14
CA SER A 389 -17.69 9.26 24.12
C SER A 389 -17.87 8.60 25.48
N ALA A 390 -16.94 8.83 26.42
CA ALA A 390 -17.01 8.35 27.80
C ALA A 390 -17.71 9.32 28.77
N ALA A 391 -17.95 10.58 28.35
CA ALA A 391 -18.71 11.55 29.18
C ALA A 391 -20.18 11.12 29.27
N PRO A 392 -20.77 10.99 30.49
CA PRO A 392 -22.18 10.68 30.64
C PRO A 392 -23.00 11.75 29.93
N GLY A 393 -23.94 11.32 29.10
CA GLY A 393 -24.89 12.21 28.44
C GLY A 393 -25.63 13.03 29.52
N PRO A 394 -26.12 14.26 29.21
CA PRO A 394 -26.93 15.03 30.13
C PRO A 394 -28.09 14.14 30.58
N HIS A 395 -28.16 13.87 31.89
CA HIS A 395 -29.31 13.22 32.46
C HIS A 395 -30.56 13.96 31.95
N PRO A 396 -31.59 13.27 31.42
CA PRO A 396 -32.88 13.89 31.22
C PRO A 396 -33.41 14.26 32.60
N GLY A 397 -33.03 15.48 32.99
CA GLY A 397 -33.33 16.02 34.29
C GLY A 397 -34.81 16.18 34.48
N GLY A 398 -35.27 15.64 35.59
CA GLY A 398 -36.33 16.16 36.39
C GLY A 398 -37.51 16.78 35.66
N LEU A 399 -38.44 15.94 35.14
CA LEU A 399 -39.81 16.34 35.14
C LEU A 399 -40.21 16.37 36.61
N SER A 400 -40.18 17.56 37.19
CA SER A 400 -40.84 17.83 38.47
C SER A 400 -42.30 17.39 38.32
N GLU A 401 -42.70 16.37 39.08
CA GLU A 401 -44.13 16.07 39.35
C GLU A 401 -44.83 17.34 39.79
N PRO A 402 -45.95 17.71 39.17
CA PRO A 402 -46.81 18.74 39.74
C PRO A 402 -47.42 18.17 41.03
N ALA A 403 -47.13 18.82 42.14
CA ALA A 403 -47.75 18.57 43.39
C ALA A 403 -49.30 18.57 43.23
N ALA A 404 -49.96 17.47 43.56
CA ALA A 404 -51.38 17.40 43.75
C ALA A 404 -51.70 18.31 44.93
N ALA A 405 -52.45 19.36 44.67
CA ALA A 405 -53.11 20.16 45.70
C ALA A 405 -54.50 19.59 45.86
N ASP A 406 -54.88 19.27 47.14
CA ASP A 406 -56.21 18.94 47.65
C ASP A 406 -57.21 20.02 47.31
#